data_e3a50c56649fdcd46caf2c76ed8239f5
#
_entry.id   e3a50c56649fdcd46caf2c76ed8239f5
#
_cell.length_a   1.000
_cell.length_b   1.000
_cell.length_c   1.000
_cell.angle_alpha   90.00
_cell.angle_beta   90.00
_cell.angle_gamma   90.00
#
_symmetry.space_group_name_H-M   'P 1'
#
loop_
_entity.id
_entity.type
_entity.pdbx_description
1 polymer ?
#
loop_
_entity_poly.entity_id
_entity_poly.type
_entity_poly.pdbx_seq_one_letter_code
_entity_poly.pdbx_strand_id
1 'polypeptide(L)'
;MKIYNWKLVAISVALSVYFYESYGQTPLRQDYFWDNVRFGGNIGGSFGNRFTSVVVAPQAIYQFSPKIGLGAGLSYNYINSNFNDGFTADFKSTLLGASIIGIANPVEFLQLSADFEYLHVNRDFEDSMFRDDRYWVPALFIGAGYRQDNFVIGARYDVLYSESRSVFQRGLQPFVRVLF
;
A
#
# COMPACT_ATOMS: atom_id res chain seq x y z
N MET A 1 -11.03 31.22 16.90
CA MET A 1 -12.21 30.38 16.62
C MET A 1 -11.66 29.03 16.10
N LYS A 2 -11.68 27.96 16.93
CA LYS A 2 -11.14 26.63 16.53
C LYS A 2 -12.15 25.96 15.60
N ILE A 3 -11.77 25.80 14.35
CA ILE A 3 -12.55 25.02 13.37
C ILE A 3 -12.40 23.54 13.78
N TYR A 4 -13.35 23.01 14.48
CA TYR A 4 -13.43 21.60 14.79
C TYR A 4 -13.65 20.83 13.47
N ASN A 5 -12.66 20.04 13.07
CA ASN A 5 -12.77 19.17 11.88
C ASN A 5 -13.76 18.03 12.18
N TRP A 6 -15.04 18.31 12.05
CA TRP A 6 -16.14 17.35 12.28
C TRP A 6 -16.01 16.07 11.43
N LYS A 7 -15.27 16.14 10.32
CA LYS A 7 -14.93 14.97 9.48
C LYS A 7 -14.07 13.96 10.22
N LEU A 8 -13.12 14.41 11.04
CA LEU A 8 -12.30 13.52 11.88
C LEU A 8 -13.13 12.87 12.99
N VAL A 9 -14.08 13.59 13.55
CA VAL A 9 -15.00 13.06 14.57
C VAL A 9 -15.94 12.00 13.96
N ALA A 10 -16.44 12.25 12.75
CA ALA A 10 -17.29 11.29 12.05
C ALA A 10 -16.53 9.98 11.70
N ILE A 11 -15.27 10.08 11.30
CA ILE A 11 -14.42 8.91 11.03
C ILE A 11 -14.11 8.13 12.32
N SER A 12 -13.85 8.82 13.44
CA SER A 12 -13.59 8.15 14.72
C SER A 12 -14.84 7.46 15.26
N VAL A 13 -16.03 8.04 15.09
CA VAL A 13 -17.31 7.43 15.47
C VAL A 13 -17.63 6.23 14.58
N ALA A 14 -17.40 6.31 13.28
CA ALA A 14 -17.59 5.18 12.36
C ALA A 14 -16.65 4.01 12.70
N LEU A 15 -15.39 4.28 13.07
CA LEU A 15 -14.46 3.26 13.54
C LEU A 15 -14.91 2.64 14.87
N SER A 16 -15.42 3.40 15.82
CA SER A 16 -15.84 2.88 17.13
C SER A 16 -17.06 1.95 17.05
N VAL A 17 -17.98 2.16 16.10
CA VAL A 17 -19.17 1.29 15.91
C VAL A 17 -18.77 -0.11 15.42
N TYR A 18 -17.69 -0.22 14.65
CA TYR A 18 -17.20 -1.53 14.16
C TYR A 18 -16.54 -2.39 15.26
N PHE A 19 -16.07 -1.80 16.35
CA PHE A 19 -15.41 -2.54 17.43
C PHE A 19 -16.37 -3.16 18.45
N TYR A 20 -17.65 -2.81 18.45
CA TYR A 20 -18.61 -3.28 19.46
C TYR A 20 -19.16 -4.70 19.24
N GLU A 21 -18.99 -5.30 18.08
CA GLU A 21 -19.58 -6.63 17.78
C GLU A 21 -18.64 -7.83 18.04
N SER A 22 -17.50 -7.67 18.70
CA SER A 22 -16.46 -8.72 18.81
C SER A 22 -16.38 -9.48 20.14
N TYR A 23 -17.38 -9.47 20.98
CA TYR A 23 -17.37 -10.28 22.21
C TYR A 23 -18.31 -11.49 22.14
N GLY A 24 -18.04 -12.39 21.19
CA GLY A 24 -18.55 -13.74 21.21
C GLY A 24 -17.48 -14.67 21.79
N GLN A 25 -17.70 -15.20 22.97
CA GLN A 25 -16.86 -16.23 23.57
C GLN A 25 -16.92 -17.50 22.71
N THR A 26 -15.92 -17.74 21.91
CA THR A 26 -15.68 -19.04 21.28
C THR A 26 -14.85 -19.92 22.24
N PRO A 27 -15.14 -21.24 22.33
CA PRO A 27 -14.40 -22.14 23.18
C PRO A 27 -12.92 -22.14 22.77
N LEU A 28 -12.03 -22.28 23.76
CA LEU A 28 -10.56 -22.34 23.64
C LEU A 28 -10.16 -23.43 22.64
N ARG A 29 -10.22 -23.15 21.38
CA ARG A 29 -9.43 -23.83 20.37
C ARG A 29 -8.02 -23.29 20.57
N GLN A 30 -7.06 -24.16 20.73
CA GLN A 30 -5.65 -23.80 20.82
C GLN A 30 -5.22 -23.37 19.39
N ASP A 31 -5.61 -22.15 19.00
CA ASP A 31 -5.26 -21.59 17.71
C ASP A 31 -3.78 -21.25 17.75
N TYR A 32 -2.99 -22.01 17.03
CA TYR A 32 -1.59 -21.68 16.84
C TYR A 32 -1.53 -20.33 16.12
N PHE A 33 -0.66 -19.42 16.58
CA PHE A 33 -0.47 -18.09 15.98
C PHE A 33 -0.37 -18.15 14.45
N TRP A 34 0.36 -19.15 13.95
CA TRP A 34 0.61 -19.31 12.51
C TRP A 34 -0.61 -19.71 11.68
N ASP A 35 -1.62 -20.32 12.28
CA ASP A 35 -2.87 -20.68 11.60
C ASP A 35 -3.68 -19.45 11.18
N ASN A 36 -3.42 -18.31 11.85
CA ASN A 36 -4.05 -17.04 11.57
C ASN A 36 -3.16 -16.10 10.72
N VAL A 37 -1.95 -16.52 10.35
CA VAL A 37 -1.06 -15.74 9.50
C VAL A 37 -1.24 -16.14 8.05
N ARG A 38 -1.58 -15.16 7.21
CA ARG A 38 -1.64 -15.33 5.76
C ARG A 38 -0.42 -14.69 5.12
N PHE A 39 0.27 -15.48 4.30
CA PHE A 39 1.42 -15.02 3.54
C PHE A 39 1.00 -14.74 2.10
N GLY A 40 1.64 -13.75 1.49
CA GLY A 40 1.38 -13.42 0.11
C GLY A 40 2.04 -12.11 -0.30
N GLY A 41 1.35 -11.29 -1.07
CA GLY A 41 1.90 -10.00 -1.46
C GLY A 41 1.05 -9.25 -2.47
N ASN A 42 1.52 -8.04 -2.76
CA ASN A 42 1.02 -7.22 -3.85
C ASN A 42 1.96 -7.30 -5.05
N ILE A 43 1.36 -7.37 -6.22
CA ILE A 43 2.04 -7.16 -7.49
C ILE A 43 1.32 -6.01 -8.18
N GLY A 44 2.08 -5.08 -8.74
CA GLY A 44 1.54 -3.96 -9.47
C GLY A 44 2.51 -3.50 -10.53
N GLY A 45 2.02 -2.65 -11.43
CA GLY A 45 2.86 -2.07 -12.45
C GLY A 45 2.09 -1.07 -13.29
N SER A 46 2.85 -0.22 -13.96
CA SER A 46 2.33 0.72 -14.94
C SER A 46 3.26 0.70 -16.16
N PHE A 47 2.67 0.60 -17.33
CA PHE A 47 3.40 0.57 -18.59
C PHE A 47 2.91 1.70 -19.49
N GLY A 48 3.84 2.44 -20.05
CA GLY A 48 3.58 3.52 -20.98
C GLY A 48 4.71 3.66 -21.99
N ASN A 49 4.53 4.49 -23.01
CA ASN A 49 5.53 4.66 -24.08
C ASN A 49 6.91 5.15 -23.57
N ARG A 50 6.95 5.80 -22.41
CA ARG A 50 8.17 6.41 -21.84
C ARG A 50 8.39 6.08 -20.38
N PHE A 51 7.57 5.20 -19.82
CA PHE A 51 7.56 4.89 -18.40
C PHE A 51 7.21 3.42 -18.18
N THR A 52 8.03 2.75 -17.40
CA THR A 52 7.77 1.39 -16.93
C THR A 52 7.97 1.35 -15.42
N SER A 53 6.98 0.85 -14.70
CA SER A 53 7.07 0.64 -13.25
C SER A 53 6.60 -0.77 -12.92
N VAL A 54 7.36 -1.45 -12.08
CA VAL A 54 7.02 -2.78 -11.54
C VAL A 54 7.17 -2.74 -10.03
N VAL A 55 6.16 -3.25 -9.34
CA VAL A 55 6.08 -3.33 -7.88
C VAL A 55 5.91 -4.78 -7.48
N VAL A 56 6.74 -5.25 -6.55
CA VAL A 56 6.58 -6.54 -5.86
C VAL A 56 6.68 -6.29 -4.37
N ALA A 57 5.65 -6.69 -3.62
CA ALA A 57 5.58 -6.40 -2.20
C ALA A 57 5.10 -7.65 -1.41
N PRO A 58 6.02 -8.54 -0.98
CA PRO A 58 5.69 -9.64 -0.09
C PRO A 58 5.14 -9.14 1.24
N GLN A 59 4.16 -9.84 1.78
CA GLN A 59 3.40 -9.46 2.98
C GLN A 59 3.08 -10.66 3.84
N ALA A 60 3.00 -10.43 5.15
CA ALA A 60 2.47 -11.38 6.14
C ALA A 60 1.39 -10.66 6.95
N ILE A 61 0.18 -11.20 6.96
CA ILE A 61 -0.99 -10.57 7.59
C ILE A 61 -1.59 -11.53 8.62
N TYR A 62 -1.64 -11.10 9.86
CA TYR A 62 -2.34 -11.80 10.93
C TYR A 62 -3.82 -11.44 10.90
N GLN A 63 -4.67 -12.44 10.78
CA GLN A 63 -6.13 -12.32 10.78
C GLN A 63 -6.66 -12.39 12.21
N PHE A 64 -7.06 -11.26 12.79
CA PHE A 64 -7.72 -11.24 14.10
C PHE A 64 -9.14 -11.82 14.04
N SER A 65 -9.77 -11.67 12.89
CA SER A 65 -11.10 -12.19 12.57
C SER A 65 -11.22 -12.37 11.05
N PRO A 66 -12.27 -13.04 10.56
CA PRO A 66 -12.53 -13.12 9.11
C PRO A 66 -12.65 -11.74 8.44
N LYS A 67 -12.93 -10.69 9.23
CA LYS A 67 -13.17 -9.34 8.73
C LYS A 67 -11.97 -8.40 8.86
N ILE A 68 -11.03 -8.65 9.78
CA ILE A 68 -9.96 -7.69 10.12
C ILE A 68 -8.62 -8.41 10.22
N GLY A 69 -7.61 -7.83 9.58
CA GLY A 69 -6.22 -8.28 9.67
C GLY A 69 -5.25 -7.12 9.76
N LEU A 70 -4.11 -7.37 10.39
CA LEU A 70 -2.99 -6.45 10.49
C LEU A 70 -1.71 -7.20 10.11
N GLY A 71 -0.84 -6.55 9.38
CA GLY A 71 0.37 -7.20 8.93
C GLY A 71 1.51 -6.26 8.64
N ALA A 72 2.59 -6.85 8.15
CA ALA A 72 3.77 -6.16 7.70
C ALA A 72 4.18 -6.66 6.33
N GLY A 73 4.89 -5.82 5.59
CA GLY A 73 5.38 -6.15 4.27
C GLY A 73 6.69 -5.46 3.96
N LEU A 74 7.31 -5.95 2.91
CA LEU A 74 8.43 -5.29 2.25
C LEU A 74 7.97 -4.92 0.84
N SER A 75 8.54 -3.87 0.28
CA SER A 75 8.25 -3.49 -1.10
C SER A 75 9.53 -3.24 -1.88
N TYR A 76 9.54 -3.72 -3.11
CA TYR A 76 10.54 -3.41 -4.11
C TYR A 76 9.83 -2.80 -5.32
N ASN A 77 10.22 -1.59 -5.67
CA ASN A 77 9.69 -0.89 -6.83
C ASN A 77 10.84 -0.56 -7.78
N TYR A 78 10.69 -0.91 -9.03
CA TYR A 78 11.60 -0.52 -10.10
C TYR A 78 10.87 0.42 -11.05
N ILE A 79 11.47 1.59 -11.30
CA ILE A 79 10.92 2.61 -12.19
C ILE A 79 11.99 2.94 -13.22
N ASN A 80 11.63 2.85 -14.48
CA ASN A 80 12.46 3.28 -15.61
C ASN A 80 11.68 4.31 -16.42
N SER A 81 12.29 5.49 -16.61
CA SER A 81 11.70 6.59 -17.38
C SER A 81 12.67 7.05 -18.45
N ASN A 82 12.24 6.95 -19.70
CA ASN A 82 13.01 7.35 -20.88
C ASN A 82 12.29 8.51 -21.59
N PHE A 83 12.84 9.71 -21.40
CA PHE A 83 12.29 10.94 -22.00
C PHE A 83 13.05 11.34 -23.26
N ASN A 84 13.11 10.67 -24.27
CA ASN A 84 13.89 10.88 -25.52
C ASN A 84 13.65 12.26 -26.19
N ASP A 85 13.54 13.35 -25.40
CA ASP A 85 13.25 14.72 -25.84
C ASP A 85 14.46 15.67 -25.77
N GLY A 86 15.59 15.20 -25.25
CA GLY A 86 16.82 15.99 -25.13
C GLY A 86 16.81 17.09 -24.04
N PHE A 87 15.69 17.25 -23.33
CA PHE A 87 15.52 18.26 -22.28
C PHE A 87 15.32 17.65 -20.90
N THR A 88 14.87 16.40 -20.81
CA THR A 88 14.60 15.70 -19.56
C THR A 88 15.56 14.53 -19.46
N ALA A 89 16.31 14.43 -18.36
CA ALA A 89 17.26 13.34 -18.15
C ALA A 89 16.51 12.01 -17.93
N ASP A 90 16.99 10.98 -18.60
CA ASP A 90 16.57 9.60 -18.36
C ASP A 90 17.02 9.19 -16.95
N PHE A 91 16.14 8.55 -16.20
CA PHE A 91 16.48 8.07 -14.88
C PHE A 91 15.94 6.66 -14.61
N LYS A 92 16.70 5.94 -13.82
CA LYS A 92 16.29 4.68 -13.20
C LYS A 92 16.14 4.90 -11.70
N SER A 93 15.05 4.45 -11.14
CA SER A 93 14.82 4.57 -9.71
C SER A 93 14.46 3.22 -9.11
N THR A 94 15.17 2.87 -8.04
CA THR A 94 14.90 1.69 -7.25
C THR A 94 14.42 2.13 -5.87
N LEU A 95 13.25 1.62 -5.46
CA LEU A 95 12.69 1.91 -4.15
C LEU A 95 12.60 0.62 -3.36
N LEU A 96 13.13 0.68 -2.15
CA LEU A 96 12.98 -0.37 -1.14
C LEU A 96 12.15 0.18 0.01
N GLY A 97 11.17 -0.57 0.47
CA GLY A 97 10.30 -0.12 1.55
C GLY A 97 9.93 -1.21 2.54
N ALA A 98 9.50 -0.74 3.70
CA ALA A 98 8.82 -1.55 4.70
C ALA A 98 7.44 -0.95 4.93
N SER A 99 6.44 -1.80 5.19
CA SER A 99 5.06 -1.38 5.35
C SER A 99 4.39 -2.02 6.56
N ILE A 100 3.43 -1.29 7.13
CA ILE A 100 2.42 -1.80 8.05
C ILE A 100 1.09 -1.73 7.32
N ILE A 101 0.34 -2.83 7.35
CA ILE A 101 -0.82 -3.05 6.49
C ILE A 101 -2.01 -3.42 7.37
N GLY A 102 -3.07 -2.61 7.30
CA GLY A 102 -4.37 -2.96 7.84
C GLY A 102 -5.32 -3.36 6.73
N ILE A 103 -6.04 -4.46 6.91
CA ILE A 103 -7.10 -4.88 5.99
C ILE A 103 -8.43 -5.04 6.72
N ALA A 104 -9.51 -4.69 6.02
CA ALA A 104 -10.86 -4.89 6.49
C ALA A 104 -11.72 -5.48 5.37
N ASN A 105 -12.46 -6.54 5.67
CA ASN A 105 -13.39 -7.20 4.76
C ASN A 105 -14.82 -7.00 5.29
N PRO A 106 -15.47 -5.85 5.03
CA PRO A 106 -16.82 -5.58 5.53
C PRO A 106 -17.86 -6.57 4.99
N VAL A 107 -17.66 -6.99 3.74
CA VAL A 107 -18.41 -8.05 3.06
C VAL A 107 -17.46 -8.99 2.32
N GLU A 108 -17.90 -10.17 1.93
CA GLU A 108 -17.05 -11.23 1.38
C GLU A 108 -16.29 -10.81 0.11
N PHE A 109 -16.93 -10.01 -0.73
CA PHE A 109 -16.37 -9.58 -2.03
C PHE A 109 -15.63 -8.24 -1.99
N LEU A 110 -15.57 -7.55 -0.83
CA LEU A 110 -14.92 -6.24 -0.71
C LEU A 110 -13.81 -6.27 0.32
N GLN A 111 -12.61 -5.90 -0.09
CA GLN A 111 -11.50 -5.62 0.82
C GLN A 111 -11.17 -4.13 0.79
N LEU A 112 -11.10 -3.52 1.97
CA LEU A 112 -10.51 -2.22 2.21
C LEU A 112 -9.11 -2.40 2.78
N SER A 113 -8.18 -1.50 2.47
CA SER A 113 -6.85 -1.53 3.07
C SER A 113 -6.34 -0.14 3.40
N ALA A 114 -5.47 -0.10 4.43
CA ALA A 114 -4.67 1.06 4.78
C ALA A 114 -3.22 0.57 4.94
N ASP A 115 -2.34 1.01 4.03
CA ASP A 115 -0.96 0.55 3.94
C ASP A 115 -0.04 1.75 4.18
N PHE A 116 0.61 1.83 5.35
CA PHE A 116 1.65 2.83 5.61
C PHE A 116 3.00 2.26 5.16
N GLU A 117 3.63 2.89 4.19
CA GLU A 117 4.91 2.49 3.63
C GLU A 117 5.98 3.55 3.92
N TYR A 118 7.19 3.11 4.30
CA TYR A 118 8.35 3.97 4.43
C TYR A 118 9.39 3.52 3.40
N LEU A 119 9.59 4.37 2.37
CA LEU A 119 10.31 4.04 1.16
C LEU A 119 11.69 4.72 1.15
N HIS A 120 12.74 3.93 0.94
CA HIS A 120 14.07 4.40 0.60
C HIS A 120 14.20 4.49 -0.92
N VAL A 121 14.38 5.69 -1.42
CA VAL A 121 14.51 5.99 -2.84
C VAL A 121 15.99 6.09 -3.20
N ASN A 122 16.40 5.34 -4.20
CA ASN A 122 17.69 5.51 -4.87
C ASN A 122 17.41 5.84 -6.34
N ARG A 123 17.75 7.07 -6.74
CA ARG A 123 17.57 7.57 -8.10
C ARG A 123 18.93 7.77 -8.75
N ASP A 124 19.17 7.04 -9.80
CA ASP A 124 20.38 7.13 -10.61
C ASP A 124 20.03 7.83 -11.93
N PHE A 125 20.74 8.92 -12.23
CA PHE A 125 20.59 9.65 -13.48
C PHE A 125 21.63 9.15 -14.48
N GLU A 126 21.23 8.92 -15.75
CA GLU A 126 22.15 8.50 -16.79
C GLU A 126 23.07 9.64 -17.27
N ASP A 127 22.71 10.88 -17.00
CA ASP A 127 23.50 12.06 -17.35
C ASP A 127 24.35 12.52 -16.17
N SER A 128 25.66 12.63 -16.36
CA SER A 128 26.65 13.04 -15.37
C SER A 128 26.47 14.50 -14.85
N MET A 129 25.59 15.29 -15.47
CA MET A 129 25.24 16.64 -15.02
C MET A 129 24.27 16.64 -13.83
N PHE A 130 23.57 15.55 -13.58
CA PHE A 130 22.64 15.39 -12.46
C PHE A 130 23.27 14.54 -11.37
N ARG A 131 23.08 14.92 -10.12
CA ARG A 131 23.62 14.20 -8.97
C ARG A 131 22.62 13.13 -8.53
N ASP A 132 23.11 11.91 -8.30
CA ASP A 132 22.31 10.84 -7.71
C ASP A 132 21.71 11.28 -6.39
N ASP A 133 20.45 10.96 -6.19
CA ASP A 133 19.69 11.40 -5.03
C ASP A 133 19.20 10.18 -4.21
N ARG A 134 19.37 10.26 -2.89
CA ARG A 134 18.94 9.23 -1.94
C ARG A 134 18.17 9.87 -0.81
N TYR A 135 16.93 9.48 -0.67
CA TYR A 135 16.06 10.06 0.36
C TYR A 135 14.97 9.07 0.81
N TRP A 136 14.33 9.40 1.92
CA TRP A 136 13.24 8.62 2.48
C TRP A 136 11.92 9.33 2.26
N VAL A 137 10.90 8.56 1.86
CA VAL A 137 9.54 9.08 1.63
C VAL A 137 8.53 8.22 2.36
N PRO A 138 7.72 8.81 3.27
CA PRO A 138 6.55 8.15 3.79
C PRO A 138 5.41 8.20 2.75
N ALA A 139 4.68 7.11 2.61
CA ALA A 139 3.47 7.01 1.81
C ALA A 139 2.37 6.35 2.64
N LEU A 140 1.13 6.81 2.49
CA LEU A 140 -0.04 6.21 3.13
C LEU A 140 -1.09 5.91 2.06
N PHE A 141 -1.23 4.64 1.74
CA PHE A 141 -2.21 4.20 0.76
C PHE A 141 -3.50 3.79 1.43
N ILE A 142 -4.60 4.31 0.93
CA ILE A 142 -5.94 3.81 1.22
C ILE A 142 -6.44 3.10 -0.03
N GLY A 143 -6.82 1.85 0.11
CA GLY A 143 -7.20 0.99 -1.01
C GLY A 143 -8.56 0.35 -0.84
N ALA A 144 -9.16 0.03 -1.98
CA ALA A 144 -10.36 -0.79 -2.08
C ALA A 144 -10.23 -1.75 -3.25
N GLY A 145 -10.68 -2.99 -3.08
CA GLY A 145 -10.61 -3.98 -4.13
C GLY A 145 -11.70 -5.04 -4.05
N TYR A 146 -12.03 -5.58 -5.20
CA TYR A 146 -12.88 -6.74 -5.30
C TYR A 146 -12.09 -7.98 -4.90
N ARG A 147 -12.60 -8.69 -3.90
CA ARG A 147 -12.01 -9.89 -3.34
C ARG A 147 -12.73 -11.12 -3.88
N GLN A 148 -11.96 -12.08 -4.33
CA GLN A 148 -12.42 -13.43 -4.65
C GLN A 148 -11.43 -14.44 -4.06
N ASP A 149 -11.87 -15.18 -3.05
CA ASP A 149 -11.02 -16.13 -2.30
C ASP A 149 -9.71 -15.49 -1.79
N ASN A 150 -8.59 -15.91 -2.39
CA ASN A 150 -7.24 -15.45 -2.06
C ASN A 150 -6.78 -14.25 -2.88
N PHE A 151 -7.56 -13.84 -3.90
CA PHE A 151 -7.23 -12.75 -4.80
C PHE A 151 -8.01 -11.48 -4.48
N VAL A 152 -7.34 -10.35 -4.60
CA VAL A 152 -7.95 -9.03 -4.54
C VAL A 152 -7.43 -8.21 -5.71
N ILE A 153 -8.33 -7.67 -6.51
CA ILE A 153 -8.01 -6.72 -7.58
C ILE A 153 -8.65 -5.38 -7.23
N GLY A 154 -7.88 -4.32 -7.23
CA GLY A 154 -8.39 -3.02 -6.82
C GLY A 154 -7.50 -1.86 -7.18
N ALA A 155 -7.80 -0.74 -6.53
CA ALA A 155 -7.00 0.48 -6.63
C ALA A 155 -6.72 1.02 -5.22
N ARG A 156 -5.55 1.64 -5.05
CA ARG A 156 -5.13 2.32 -3.84
C ARG A 156 -4.70 3.75 -4.17
N TYR A 157 -4.95 4.66 -3.25
CA TYR A 157 -4.60 6.07 -3.38
C TYR A 157 -3.66 6.48 -2.27
N ASP A 158 -2.53 7.09 -2.63
CA ASP A 158 -1.59 7.66 -1.68
C ASP A 158 -2.14 9.01 -1.17
N VAL A 159 -2.59 9.04 0.08
CA VAL A 159 -3.14 10.26 0.70
C VAL A 159 -2.07 11.27 1.10
N LEU A 160 -0.79 10.87 1.12
CA LEU A 160 0.36 11.75 1.32
C LEU A 160 0.97 12.19 -0.01
N TYR A 161 0.34 11.85 -1.14
CA TYR A 161 0.83 12.20 -2.47
C TYR A 161 1.04 13.71 -2.60
N SER A 162 2.22 14.07 -3.09
CA SER A 162 2.59 15.43 -3.44
C SER A 162 3.44 15.40 -4.71
N GLU A 163 3.08 16.17 -5.72
CA GLU A 163 3.79 16.22 -7.02
C GLU A 163 5.28 16.50 -6.87
N SER A 164 5.67 17.23 -5.83
CA SER A 164 7.06 17.59 -5.58
C SER A 164 7.88 16.58 -4.79
N ARG A 165 7.24 15.63 -4.09
CA ARG A 165 7.92 14.67 -3.19
C ARG A 165 7.61 13.21 -3.51
N SER A 166 6.48 12.94 -4.13
CA SER A 166 6.09 11.57 -4.44
C SER A 166 6.95 11.00 -5.55
N VAL A 167 7.33 9.76 -5.36
CA VAL A 167 8.11 8.98 -6.34
C VAL A 167 7.20 8.48 -7.45
N PHE A 168 5.92 8.37 -7.16
CA PHE A 168 4.92 7.89 -8.10
C PHE A 168 4.37 9.05 -8.92
N GLN A 169 4.16 8.84 -10.23
CA GLN A 169 3.61 9.87 -11.11
C GLN A 169 2.16 10.24 -10.80
N ARG A 170 1.42 9.34 -10.15
CA ARG A 170 0.02 9.54 -9.76
C ARG A 170 -0.22 8.92 -8.38
N GLY A 171 -1.06 9.56 -7.59
CA GLY A 171 -1.48 9.03 -6.30
C GLY A 171 -2.31 7.76 -6.41
N LEU A 172 -3.06 7.57 -7.51
CA LEU A 172 -3.88 6.40 -7.75
C LEU A 172 -3.08 5.28 -8.42
N GLN A 173 -3.11 4.08 -7.82
CA GLN A 173 -2.38 2.91 -8.29
C GLN A 173 -3.29 1.68 -8.34
N PRO A 174 -3.37 0.96 -9.46
CA PRO A 174 -3.98 -0.36 -9.48
C PRO A 174 -3.09 -1.37 -8.73
N PHE A 175 -3.70 -2.36 -8.11
CA PHE A 175 -2.97 -3.45 -7.47
C PHE A 175 -3.68 -4.79 -7.61
N VAL A 176 -2.90 -5.84 -7.53
CA VAL A 176 -3.36 -7.22 -7.32
C VAL A 176 -2.70 -7.76 -6.07
N ARG A 177 -3.49 -8.19 -5.10
CA ARG A 177 -3.03 -8.82 -3.86
C ARG A 177 -3.42 -10.29 -3.86
N VAL A 178 -2.51 -11.14 -3.43
CA VAL A 178 -2.75 -12.57 -3.23
C VAL A 178 -2.32 -12.93 -1.82
N LEU A 179 -3.20 -13.62 -1.06
CA LEU A 179 -2.93 -14.06 0.32
C LEU A 179 -3.35 -15.53 0.47
N PHE A 180 -2.46 -16.35 1.01
CA PHE A 180 -2.66 -17.80 1.25
C PHE A 180 -2.73 -18.11 2.73
#